data_6dafcd1fa791216d863591dd23b9abbd
#
_entry.id   6dafcd1fa791216d863591dd23b9abbd
#
_cell.length_a   1.000
_cell.length_b   1.000
_cell.length_c   1.000
_cell.angle_alpha   90.00
_cell.angle_beta   90.00
_cell.angle_gamma   90.00
#
_symmetry.space_group_name_H-M   'P 1'
#
loop_
_entity.id
_entity.type
_entity.pdbx_description
1 polymer ?
#
loop_
_entity_poly.entity_id
_entity_poly.type
_entity_poly.pdbx_seq_one_letter_code
_entity_poly.pdbx_strand_id
1 'polypeptide(L)'
;MTLVLGYSIHAACLAQEAMSLYACMAYAVENSSKKKIQDADNADALVSRRDAILKAFTPKVSAGTYAYSNFGRAVDPETNTYISSTSFNNGYSVDGSITLFDGFSALNNIKISNIAVKMGISQEQKLRDEICLSVMEAYYNVLFHTQMVEVMESQIEAARSNLTLVKKQLELGQKGRADVVQMEADLADREYKLINSRNQKDEAVLTLKALMLWPVEESLPVDMSAVRDSFELPEICMESAAEITSFAHENNPAVRIAKGKMDQARYELKTAKWQFLPSLSLNGGWSTSYYTYPGRKDYQAIPFGTQFRNNGGEYLQLSLSIPIYDRLSRHSNLSKKKNDWRRAQAEYEQTLHDVESEISRAIQDSKGALAAFFQAEKRSVVQEEAYRLGERKMLQGLISPIEFQTVSNDYLNAKAEQLNARFQYLLKSSVVSYYKGISYLDQYK
;
A
#
# COMPACT_ATOMS: atom_id res chain seq x y z
N MET A 1 18.74 35.24 -33.12
CA MET A 1 17.34 35.70 -33.18
C MET A 1 16.47 34.55 -32.71
N THR A 2 16.32 34.45 -31.40
CA THR A 2 15.65 33.31 -30.68
C THR A 2 14.26 33.76 -30.31
N LEU A 3 13.26 33.15 -30.93
CA LEU A 3 11.82 33.34 -30.61
C LEU A 3 11.48 32.61 -29.31
N VAL A 4 11.21 33.37 -28.26
CA VAL A 4 10.60 32.90 -27.01
C VAL A 4 9.10 32.89 -27.24
N LEU A 5 8.53 31.68 -27.42
CA LEU A 5 7.10 31.47 -27.41
C LEU A 5 6.63 31.47 -25.93
N GLY A 6 5.99 32.55 -25.54
CA GLY A 6 5.29 32.68 -24.28
C GLY A 6 4.03 31.78 -24.29
N TYR A 7 4.03 30.70 -23.51
CA TYR A 7 2.81 29.95 -23.16
C TYR A 7 2.02 30.78 -22.14
N SER A 8 0.99 31.46 -22.62
CA SER A 8 -0.03 32.05 -21.77
C SER A 8 -0.87 30.89 -21.17
N ILE A 9 -0.59 30.54 -19.93
CA ILE A 9 -1.49 29.66 -19.14
C ILE A 9 -2.76 30.47 -18.90
N HIS A 10 -3.78 30.24 -19.69
CA HIS A 10 -5.14 30.64 -19.35
C HIS A 10 -5.57 29.78 -18.17
N ALA A 11 -5.54 30.36 -16.98
CA ALA A 11 -6.25 29.83 -15.83
C ALA A 11 -7.76 29.92 -16.16
N ALA A 12 -8.27 28.92 -16.84
CA ALA A 12 -9.70 28.67 -16.91
C ALA A 12 -10.12 28.35 -15.46
N CYS A 13 -10.85 29.27 -14.84
CA CYS A 13 -11.63 29.00 -13.64
C CYS A 13 -12.78 28.07 -14.06
N LEU A 14 -12.44 26.79 -14.29
CA LEU A 14 -13.41 25.72 -14.37
C LEU A 14 -14.00 25.59 -12.98
N ALA A 15 -15.31 25.80 -12.85
CA ALA A 15 -16.03 25.35 -11.65
C ALA A 15 -15.59 23.88 -11.42
N GLN A 16 -14.85 23.65 -10.36
CA GLN A 16 -14.29 22.35 -10.05
C GLN A 16 -15.48 21.43 -9.81
N GLU A 17 -15.72 20.48 -10.71
CA GLU A 17 -16.82 19.52 -10.56
C GLU A 17 -16.67 18.83 -9.20
N ALA A 18 -17.81 18.66 -8.51
CA ALA A 18 -17.81 18.01 -7.20
C ALA A 18 -17.29 16.57 -7.36
N MET A 19 -16.28 16.23 -6.55
CA MET A 19 -15.63 14.92 -6.64
C MET A 19 -16.50 13.82 -6.05
N SER A 20 -16.87 12.85 -6.88
CA SER A 20 -17.56 11.63 -6.45
C SER A 20 -16.63 10.73 -5.65
N LEU A 21 -17.19 9.77 -4.91
CA LEU A 21 -16.40 8.76 -4.20
C LEU A 21 -15.44 8.01 -5.13
N TYR A 22 -15.90 7.63 -6.32
CA TYR A 22 -15.05 7.01 -7.34
C TYR A 22 -13.86 7.90 -7.71
N ALA A 23 -14.11 9.18 -7.98
CA ALA A 23 -13.05 10.13 -8.36
C ALA A 23 -12.03 10.32 -7.23
N CYS A 24 -12.49 10.40 -5.98
CA CYS A 24 -11.61 10.50 -4.81
C CYS A 24 -10.72 9.24 -4.66
N MET A 25 -11.30 8.04 -4.78
CA MET A 25 -10.55 6.79 -4.70
C MET A 25 -9.54 6.66 -5.86
N ALA A 26 -9.97 6.95 -7.09
CA ALA A 26 -9.09 6.88 -8.27
C ALA A 26 -7.90 7.84 -8.15
N TYR A 27 -8.16 9.09 -7.75
CA TYR A 27 -7.13 10.10 -7.52
C TYR A 27 -6.14 9.67 -6.42
N ALA A 28 -6.64 9.14 -5.31
CA ALA A 28 -5.81 8.67 -4.20
C ALA A 28 -4.89 7.51 -4.62
N VAL A 29 -5.41 6.55 -5.38
CA VAL A 29 -4.62 5.42 -5.89
C VAL A 29 -3.54 5.91 -6.85
N GLU A 30 -3.86 6.83 -7.77
CA GLU A 30 -2.90 7.34 -8.76
C GLU A 30 -1.77 8.15 -8.13
N ASN A 31 -2.09 8.99 -7.13
CA ASN A 31 -1.12 9.86 -6.48
C ASN A 31 -0.39 9.25 -5.29
N SER A 32 -0.82 8.07 -4.82
CA SER A 32 -0.27 7.43 -3.62
C SER A 32 1.25 7.21 -3.69
N SER A 33 1.97 7.73 -2.68
CA SER A 33 3.39 7.43 -2.51
C SER A 33 3.64 5.94 -2.26
N LYS A 34 2.72 5.26 -1.56
CA LYS A 34 2.81 3.81 -1.31
C LYS A 34 2.72 3.03 -2.62
N LYS A 35 1.85 3.47 -3.57
CA LYS A 35 1.77 2.86 -4.89
C LYS A 35 3.06 3.06 -5.68
N LYS A 36 3.63 4.25 -5.69
CA LYS A 36 4.91 4.53 -6.36
C LYS A 36 6.05 3.67 -5.82
N ILE A 37 6.08 3.42 -4.50
CA ILE A 37 7.04 2.49 -3.88
C ILE A 37 6.79 1.06 -4.39
N GLN A 38 5.54 0.59 -4.39
CA GLN A 38 5.21 -0.75 -4.87
C GLN A 38 5.51 -0.93 -6.36
N ASP A 39 5.30 0.10 -7.19
CA ASP A 39 5.66 0.09 -8.61
C ASP A 39 7.18 -0.07 -8.80
N ALA A 40 8.00 0.58 -7.95
CA ALA A 40 9.45 0.40 -7.94
C ALA A 40 9.85 -1.02 -7.51
N ASP A 41 9.23 -1.57 -6.45
CA ASP A 41 9.45 -2.95 -6.00
C ASP A 41 9.07 -3.97 -7.10
N ASN A 42 7.98 -3.72 -7.82
CA ASN A 42 7.56 -4.54 -8.96
C ASN A 42 8.57 -4.47 -10.12
N ALA A 43 9.12 -3.27 -10.39
CA ALA A 43 10.18 -3.10 -11.39
C ALA A 43 11.46 -3.85 -10.97
N ASP A 44 11.86 -3.80 -9.70
CA ASP A 44 12.99 -4.54 -9.16
C ASP A 44 12.78 -6.06 -9.23
N ALA A 45 11.56 -6.54 -9.01
CA ALA A 45 11.24 -7.95 -9.19
C ALA A 45 11.41 -8.41 -10.66
N LEU A 46 11.03 -7.58 -11.64
CA LEU A 46 11.24 -7.85 -13.07
C LEU A 46 12.74 -7.85 -13.43
N VAL A 47 13.53 -6.91 -12.90
CA VAL A 47 14.99 -6.90 -13.07
C VAL A 47 15.61 -8.13 -12.45
N SER A 48 15.22 -8.52 -11.23
CA SER A 48 15.70 -9.72 -10.54
C SER A 48 15.38 -11.00 -11.32
N ARG A 49 14.21 -11.06 -11.96
CA ARG A 49 13.83 -12.16 -12.85
C ARG A 49 14.74 -12.22 -14.08
N ARG A 50 14.99 -11.09 -14.74
CA ARG A 50 15.92 -11.00 -15.88
C ARG A 50 17.32 -11.45 -15.46
N ASP A 51 17.80 -10.99 -14.33
CA ASP A 51 19.12 -11.34 -13.80
C ASP A 51 19.22 -12.82 -13.47
N ALA A 52 18.19 -13.44 -12.91
CA ALA A 52 18.15 -14.89 -12.67
C ALA A 52 18.28 -15.69 -13.98
N ILE A 53 17.60 -15.24 -15.04
CA ILE A 53 17.68 -15.86 -16.37
C ILE A 53 19.08 -15.67 -16.99
N LEU A 54 19.61 -14.44 -16.95
CA LEU A 54 20.93 -14.16 -17.50
C LEU A 54 22.03 -14.95 -16.77
N LYS A 55 21.99 -14.99 -15.43
CA LYS A 55 22.95 -15.77 -14.62
C LYS A 55 22.89 -17.28 -14.93
N ALA A 56 21.72 -17.78 -15.31
CA ALA A 56 21.56 -19.19 -15.64
C ALA A 56 22.13 -19.58 -17.01
N PHE A 57 22.10 -18.66 -18.00
CA PHE A 57 22.33 -19.01 -19.40
C PHE A 57 23.41 -18.18 -20.09
N THR A 58 24.00 -17.18 -19.43
CA THR A 58 25.03 -16.34 -20.04
C THR A 58 26.33 -16.40 -19.25
N PRO A 59 27.50 -16.35 -19.92
CA PRO A 59 28.77 -16.28 -19.25
C PRO A 59 28.97 -14.90 -18.58
N LYS A 60 29.65 -14.92 -17.42
CA LYS A 60 30.24 -13.71 -16.87
C LYS A 60 31.60 -13.48 -17.54
N VAL A 61 31.83 -12.31 -18.10
CA VAL A 61 33.11 -11.90 -18.69
C VAL A 61 33.68 -10.76 -17.86
N SER A 62 34.96 -10.85 -17.53
CA SER A 62 35.71 -9.82 -16.81
C SER A 62 37.09 -9.62 -17.41
N ALA A 63 37.58 -8.38 -17.38
CA ALA A 63 38.95 -8.05 -17.73
C ALA A 63 39.65 -7.48 -16.49
N GLY A 64 40.91 -7.85 -16.31
CA GLY A 64 41.69 -7.40 -15.17
C GLY A 64 43.14 -7.10 -15.53
N THR A 65 43.75 -6.23 -14.77
CA THR A 65 45.20 -6.00 -14.81
C THR A 65 45.70 -5.83 -13.38
N TYR A 66 46.91 -6.31 -13.19
CA TYR A 66 47.61 -6.10 -11.92
C TYR A 66 49.06 -5.73 -12.18
N ALA A 67 49.66 -4.97 -11.26
CA ALA A 67 51.07 -4.67 -11.26
C ALA A 67 51.60 -4.79 -9.83
N TYR A 68 52.77 -5.44 -9.70
CA TYR A 68 53.45 -5.56 -8.42
C TYR A 68 54.98 -5.58 -8.60
N SER A 69 55.69 -5.12 -7.59
CA SER A 69 57.16 -5.26 -7.52
C SER A 69 57.51 -6.18 -6.37
N ASN A 70 58.40 -7.12 -6.67
CA ASN A 70 59.05 -7.98 -5.68
C ASN A 70 60.46 -7.43 -5.37
N PHE A 71 60.81 -7.40 -4.13
CA PHE A 71 62.13 -6.96 -3.63
C PHE A 71 62.83 -8.14 -2.96
N GLY A 72 64.00 -8.53 -3.43
CA GLY A 72 64.74 -9.63 -2.89
C GLY A 72 64.97 -10.79 -3.86
N ARG A 73 65.00 -12.07 -3.33
CA ARG A 73 65.30 -13.23 -4.12
C ARG A 73 64.06 -13.76 -4.84
N ALA A 74 64.15 -13.89 -6.18
CA ALA A 74 63.07 -14.44 -7.04
C ALA A 74 63.66 -15.36 -8.05
N VAL A 75 62.79 -16.21 -8.69
CA VAL A 75 63.15 -17.04 -9.85
C VAL A 75 63.05 -16.17 -11.09
N ASP A 76 64.12 -16.17 -11.86
CA ASP A 76 64.17 -15.54 -13.18
C ASP A 76 63.41 -16.44 -14.20
N PRO A 77 62.36 -15.95 -14.85
CA PRO A 77 61.56 -16.71 -15.80
C PRO A 77 62.33 -17.15 -17.06
N GLU A 78 63.40 -16.44 -17.41
CA GLU A 78 64.20 -16.77 -18.61
C GLU A 78 65.20 -17.90 -18.34
N THR A 79 65.87 -17.83 -17.19
CA THR A 79 66.96 -18.75 -16.85
C THR A 79 66.55 -19.86 -15.87
N ASN A 80 65.36 -19.74 -15.29
CA ASN A 80 64.83 -20.59 -14.22
C ASN A 80 65.79 -20.72 -13.00
N THR A 81 66.61 -19.71 -12.76
CA THR A 81 67.56 -19.66 -11.64
C THR A 81 67.15 -18.60 -10.60
N TYR A 82 67.64 -18.77 -9.35
CA TYR A 82 67.38 -17.79 -8.31
C TYR A 82 68.28 -16.56 -8.48
N ILE A 83 67.68 -15.42 -8.61
CA ILE A 83 68.38 -14.12 -8.61
C ILE A 83 67.89 -13.24 -7.47
N SER A 84 68.81 -12.43 -6.92
CA SER A 84 68.51 -11.40 -5.92
C SER A 84 68.37 -10.04 -6.65
N SER A 85 67.16 -9.65 -6.94
CA SER A 85 66.92 -8.45 -7.70
C SER A 85 65.46 -7.92 -7.43
N THR A 86 65.26 -6.64 -7.65
CA THR A 86 63.93 -6.09 -7.77
C THR A 86 63.33 -6.54 -9.10
N SER A 87 62.16 -7.11 -9.07
CA SER A 87 61.37 -7.43 -10.27
C SER A 87 60.09 -6.63 -10.29
N PHE A 88 59.71 -6.09 -11.44
CA PHE A 88 58.40 -5.52 -11.69
C PHE A 88 57.66 -6.48 -12.62
N ASN A 89 56.41 -6.79 -12.20
CA ASN A 89 55.52 -7.67 -12.95
C ASN A 89 54.21 -6.98 -13.19
N ASN A 90 53.69 -7.12 -14.40
CA ASN A 90 52.38 -6.61 -14.78
C ASN A 90 51.64 -7.68 -15.58
N GLY A 91 50.41 -7.96 -15.20
CA GLY A 91 49.60 -8.96 -15.87
C GLY A 91 48.31 -8.39 -16.38
N TYR A 92 47.82 -8.94 -17.47
CA TYR A 92 46.57 -8.60 -18.14
C TYR A 92 45.79 -9.89 -18.39
N SER A 93 44.48 -9.87 -18.09
CA SER A 93 43.64 -11.04 -18.41
C SER A 93 42.24 -10.59 -18.85
N VAL A 94 41.62 -11.43 -19.66
CA VAL A 94 40.18 -11.42 -19.97
C VAL A 94 39.68 -12.82 -19.71
N ASP A 95 38.79 -12.97 -18.73
CA ASP A 95 38.30 -14.24 -18.24
C ASP A 95 36.80 -14.34 -18.41
N GLY A 96 36.31 -15.47 -18.91
CA GLY A 96 34.91 -15.83 -19.02
C GLY A 96 34.58 -17.07 -18.18
N SER A 97 33.43 -17.04 -17.49
CA SER A 97 32.98 -18.23 -16.75
C SER A 97 31.47 -18.43 -16.91
N ILE A 98 31.06 -19.68 -17.07
CA ILE A 98 29.64 -20.08 -17.07
C ILE A 98 29.48 -21.35 -16.25
N THR A 99 28.45 -21.38 -15.43
CA THR A 99 28.07 -22.57 -14.67
C THR A 99 27.13 -23.42 -15.52
N LEU A 100 27.59 -24.62 -15.92
CA LEU A 100 26.81 -25.54 -16.74
C LEU A 100 25.82 -26.37 -15.92
N PHE A 101 26.17 -26.65 -14.67
CA PHE A 101 25.31 -27.36 -13.72
C PHE A 101 25.65 -26.93 -12.27
N ASP A 102 24.64 -26.58 -11.50
CA ASP A 102 24.77 -26.10 -10.11
C ASP A 102 23.77 -26.78 -9.16
N GLY A 103 23.41 -28.03 -9.45
CA GLY A 103 22.37 -28.72 -8.69
C GLY A 103 21.00 -28.08 -8.87
N PHE A 104 20.68 -27.58 -10.08
CA PHE A 104 19.42 -26.92 -10.45
C PHE A 104 19.12 -25.62 -9.67
N SER A 105 20.08 -25.02 -8.97
CA SER A 105 19.90 -23.77 -8.22
C SER A 105 19.49 -22.62 -9.13
N ALA A 106 20.12 -22.49 -10.30
CA ALA A 106 19.77 -21.46 -11.28
C ALA A 106 18.30 -21.58 -11.74
N LEU A 107 17.83 -22.79 -12.06
CA LEU A 107 16.44 -23.02 -12.47
C LEU A 107 15.44 -22.72 -11.33
N ASN A 108 15.78 -23.07 -10.09
CA ASN A 108 14.94 -22.73 -8.94
C ASN A 108 14.89 -21.22 -8.70
N ASN A 109 16.02 -20.51 -8.86
CA ASN A 109 16.07 -19.06 -8.74
C ASN A 109 15.19 -18.36 -9.78
N ILE A 110 15.12 -18.88 -11.01
CA ILE A 110 14.17 -18.40 -12.02
C ILE A 110 12.72 -18.62 -11.57
N LYS A 111 12.40 -19.77 -10.96
CA LYS A 111 11.06 -20.03 -10.43
C LYS A 111 10.72 -19.11 -9.26
N ILE A 112 11.66 -18.90 -8.33
CA ILE A 112 11.51 -17.98 -7.21
C ILE A 112 11.27 -16.57 -7.70
N SER A 113 12.04 -16.08 -8.67
CA SER A 113 11.85 -14.72 -9.21
C SER A 113 10.52 -14.58 -9.98
N ASN A 114 10.05 -15.61 -10.67
CA ASN A 114 8.71 -15.62 -11.27
C ASN A 114 7.59 -15.54 -10.21
N ILE A 115 7.77 -16.22 -9.07
CA ILE A 115 6.83 -16.13 -7.95
C ILE A 115 6.86 -14.72 -7.36
N ALA A 116 8.03 -14.11 -7.18
CA ALA A 116 8.18 -12.75 -6.68
C ALA A 116 7.43 -11.72 -7.54
N VAL A 117 7.53 -11.82 -8.88
CA VAL A 117 6.77 -10.95 -9.80
C VAL A 117 5.26 -11.12 -9.60
N LYS A 118 4.76 -12.36 -9.48
CA LYS A 118 3.33 -12.61 -9.23
C LYS A 118 2.88 -12.08 -7.87
N MET A 119 3.71 -12.20 -6.85
CA MET A 119 3.43 -11.65 -5.53
C MET A 119 3.35 -10.13 -5.58
N GLY A 120 4.24 -9.46 -6.32
CA GLY A 120 4.21 -8.01 -6.51
C GLY A 120 2.88 -7.50 -7.06
N ILE A 121 2.31 -8.18 -8.07
CA ILE A 121 0.99 -7.87 -8.62
C ILE A 121 -0.10 -7.98 -7.52
N SER A 122 -0.03 -9.03 -6.69
CA SER A 122 -1.00 -9.21 -5.59
C SER A 122 -0.82 -8.19 -4.47
N GLN A 123 0.43 -7.77 -4.18
CA GLN A 123 0.73 -6.70 -3.23
C GLN A 123 0.21 -5.35 -3.71
N GLU A 124 0.36 -5.04 -4.98
CA GLU A 124 -0.20 -3.83 -5.60
C GLU A 124 -1.73 -3.82 -5.50
N GLN A 125 -2.39 -4.95 -5.81
CA GLN A 125 -3.84 -5.06 -5.67
C GLN A 125 -4.29 -4.84 -4.23
N LYS A 126 -3.66 -5.51 -3.26
CA LYS A 126 -3.95 -5.34 -1.83
C LYS A 126 -3.80 -3.88 -1.39
N LEU A 127 -2.71 -3.23 -1.81
CA LEU A 127 -2.46 -1.83 -1.48
C LEU A 127 -3.51 -0.89 -2.07
N ARG A 128 -3.93 -1.14 -3.33
CA ARG A 128 -5.02 -0.37 -3.96
C ARG A 128 -6.30 -0.49 -3.15
N ASP A 129 -6.66 -1.71 -2.75
CA ASP A 129 -7.88 -1.98 -1.99
C ASP A 129 -7.83 -1.29 -0.61
N GLU A 130 -6.69 -1.31 0.09
CA GLU A 130 -6.48 -0.61 1.36
C GLU A 130 -6.62 0.92 1.22
N ILE A 131 -6.07 1.50 0.15
CA ILE A 131 -6.22 2.94 -0.14
C ILE A 131 -7.68 3.27 -0.39
N CYS A 132 -8.37 2.51 -1.24
CA CYS A 132 -9.78 2.74 -1.56
C CYS A 132 -10.66 2.66 -0.32
N LEU A 133 -10.47 1.66 0.55
CA LEU A 133 -11.24 1.52 1.79
C LEU A 133 -11.01 2.72 2.71
N SER A 134 -9.76 3.13 2.93
CA SER A 134 -9.44 4.28 3.78
C SER A 134 -10.03 5.59 3.25
N VAL A 135 -10.00 5.79 1.94
CA VAL A 135 -10.62 6.97 1.29
C VAL A 135 -12.14 6.93 1.42
N MET A 136 -12.76 5.76 1.25
CA MET A 136 -14.20 5.57 1.41
C MET A 136 -14.67 5.92 2.83
N GLU A 137 -13.95 5.44 3.85
CA GLU A 137 -14.25 5.78 5.25
C GLU A 137 -14.15 7.29 5.49
N ALA A 138 -13.09 7.93 5.02
CA ALA A 138 -12.90 9.37 5.16
C ALA A 138 -13.94 10.17 4.37
N TYR A 139 -14.31 9.73 3.17
CA TYR A 139 -15.33 10.37 2.35
C TYR A 139 -16.70 10.34 3.02
N TYR A 140 -17.13 9.20 3.54
CA TYR A 140 -18.39 9.09 4.29
C TYR A 140 -18.37 9.92 5.58
N ASN A 141 -17.21 10.06 6.22
CA ASN A 141 -17.06 10.92 7.37
C ASN A 141 -17.24 12.41 7.01
N VAL A 142 -16.73 12.85 5.85
CA VAL A 142 -16.97 14.21 5.32
C VAL A 142 -18.45 14.44 5.05
N LEU A 143 -19.13 13.47 4.42
CA LEU A 143 -20.57 13.55 4.16
C LEU A 143 -21.37 13.65 5.46
N PHE A 144 -21.04 12.85 6.46
CA PHE A 144 -21.66 12.85 7.78
C PHE A 144 -21.56 14.24 8.45
N HIS A 145 -20.34 14.77 8.57
CA HIS A 145 -20.14 16.07 9.23
C HIS A 145 -20.72 17.22 8.43
N THR A 146 -20.74 17.15 7.10
CA THR A 146 -21.41 18.17 6.27
C THR A 146 -22.90 18.20 6.52
N GLN A 147 -23.55 17.05 6.59
CA GLN A 147 -24.98 16.94 6.92
C GLN A 147 -25.28 17.40 8.34
N MET A 148 -24.41 17.10 9.30
CA MET A 148 -24.58 17.58 10.69
C MET A 148 -24.51 19.09 10.78
N VAL A 149 -23.65 19.74 10.00
CA VAL A 149 -23.62 21.21 9.90
C VAL A 149 -24.95 21.75 9.36
N GLU A 150 -25.49 21.17 8.27
CA GLU A 150 -26.77 21.58 7.69
C GLU A 150 -27.93 21.44 8.71
N VAL A 151 -27.97 20.33 9.45
CA VAL A 151 -28.94 20.08 10.51
C VAL A 151 -28.82 21.14 11.63
N MET A 152 -27.61 21.45 12.07
CA MET A 152 -27.35 22.44 13.12
C MET A 152 -27.75 23.86 12.67
N GLU A 153 -27.46 24.23 11.42
CA GLU A 153 -27.87 25.52 10.86
C GLU A 153 -29.39 25.68 10.85
N SER A 154 -30.11 24.64 10.40
CA SER A 154 -31.58 24.63 10.43
C SER A 154 -32.14 24.77 11.86
N GLN A 155 -31.52 24.09 12.84
CA GLN A 155 -31.92 24.15 14.23
C GLN A 155 -31.68 25.53 14.87
N ILE A 156 -30.61 26.23 14.48
CA ILE A 156 -30.34 27.61 14.95
C ILE A 156 -31.37 28.57 14.37
N GLU A 157 -31.74 28.42 13.12
CA GLU A 157 -32.78 29.27 12.51
C GLU A 157 -34.12 29.08 13.22
N ALA A 158 -34.52 27.85 13.53
CA ALA A 158 -35.71 27.56 14.32
C ALA A 158 -35.62 28.18 15.74
N ALA A 159 -34.49 28.03 16.43
CA ALA A 159 -34.27 28.58 17.74
C ALA A 159 -34.34 30.13 17.77
N ARG A 160 -33.80 30.81 16.76
CA ARG A 160 -33.91 32.27 16.59
C ARG A 160 -35.36 32.73 16.40
N SER A 161 -36.09 32.01 15.54
CA SER A 161 -37.54 32.27 15.33
C SER A 161 -38.30 32.11 16.62
N ASN A 162 -38.07 31.03 17.38
CA ASN A 162 -38.76 30.75 18.63
C ASN A 162 -38.40 31.79 19.72
N LEU A 163 -37.13 32.18 19.82
CA LEU A 163 -36.72 33.27 20.75
C LEU A 163 -37.42 34.59 20.43
N THR A 164 -37.53 34.94 19.15
CA THR A 164 -38.22 36.16 18.71
C THR A 164 -39.68 36.14 19.12
N LEU A 165 -40.34 34.99 18.99
CA LEU A 165 -41.72 34.81 19.38
C LEU A 165 -41.92 34.90 20.91
N VAL A 166 -41.04 34.22 21.70
CA VAL A 166 -41.08 34.26 23.16
C VAL A 166 -40.82 35.68 23.71
N LYS A 167 -39.93 36.48 23.07
CA LYS A 167 -39.72 37.90 23.40
C LYS A 167 -41.00 38.73 23.20
N LYS A 168 -41.72 38.54 22.09
CA LYS A 168 -43.01 39.19 21.86
C LYS A 168 -44.04 38.75 22.88
N GLN A 169 -44.09 37.50 23.29
CA GLN A 169 -44.98 36.98 24.32
C GLN A 169 -44.65 37.57 25.70
N LEU A 170 -43.40 37.90 26.03
CA LEU A 170 -42.99 38.60 27.21
C LEU A 170 -43.52 40.06 27.20
N GLU A 171 -43.39 40.74 26.06
CA GLU A 171 -43.94 42.10 25.90
C GLU A 171 -45.47 42.18 26.13
N LEU A 172 -46.17 41.10 25.72
CA LEU A 172 -47.59 40.93 25.91
C LEU A 172 -47.98 40.42 27.33
N GLY A 173 -46.99 40.17 28.21
CA GLY A 173 -47.23 39.65 29.55
C GLY A 173 -47.61 38.14 29.61
N GLN A 174 -47.49 37.42 28.53
CA GLN A 174 -47.84 35.97 28.40
C GLN A 174 -46.74 35.02 28.85
N LYS A 175 -45.48 35.47 28.86
CA LYS A 175 -44.30 34.70 29.28
C LYS A 175 -43.46 35.50 30.28
N GLY A 176 -42.63 34.74 31.05
CA GLY A 176 -41.74 35.33 32.04
C GLY A 176 -40.35 35.65 31.45
N ARG A 177 -39.63 36.58 32.12
CA ARG A 177 -38.22 36.85 31.75
C ARG A 177 -37.32 35.60 31.81
N ALA A 178 -37.63 34.66 32.73
CA ALA A 178 -36.90 33.37 32.83
C ALA A 178 -36.99 32.54 31.55
N ASP A 179 -38.15 32.51 30.88
CA ASP A 179 -38.35 31.80 29.62
C ASP A 179 -37.46 32.38 28.51
N VAL A 180 -37.37 33.71 28.43
CA VAL A 180 -36.51 34.41 27.45
C VAL A 180 -35.04 34.10 27.70
N VAL A 181 -34.59 34.21 28.96
CA VAL A 181 -33.18 33.91 29.30
C VAL A 181 -32.82 32.44 28.99
N GLN A 182 -33.75 31.51 29.24
CA GLN A 182 -33.55 30.10 28.90
C GLN A 182 -33.44 29.88 27.38
N MET A 183 -34.24 30.55 26.57
CA MET A 183 -34.15 30.46 25.10
C MET A 183 -32.90 31.14 24.54
N GLU A 184 -32.41 32.22 25.18
CA GLU A 184 -31.12 32.83 24.84
C GLU A 184 -29.96 31.88 25.16
N ALA A 185 -30.02 31.18 26.29
CA ALA A 185 -29.02 30.16 26.64
C ALA A 185 -29.03 28.97 25.67
N ASP A 186 -30.22 28.47 25.27
CA ASP A 186 -30.33 27.39 24.26
C ASP A 186 -29.76 27.83 22.91
N LEU A 187 -30.07 29.05 22.46
CA LEU A 187 -29.49 29.56 21.21
C LEU A 187 -27.97 29.64 21.27
N ALA A 188 -27.39 30.15 22.36
CA ALA A 188 -25.95 30.25 22.55
C ALA A 188 -25.28 28.86 22.55
N ASP A 189 -25.90 27.85 23.19
CA ASP A 189 -25.43 26.45 23.18
C ASP A 189 -25.45 25.85 21.76
N ARG A 190 -26.49 26.12 20.98
CA ARG A 190 -26.59 25.67 19.58
C ARG A 190 -25.56 26.36 18.68
N GLU A 191 -25.31 27.64 18.84
CA GLU A 191 -24.28 28.39 18.12
C GLU A 191 -22.89 27.84 18.45
N TYR A 192 -22.61 27.50 19.71
CA TYR A 192 -21.38 26.82 20.11
C TYR A 192 -21.25 25.42 19.46
N LYS A 193 -22.31 24.62 19.47
CA LYS A 193 -22.34 23.29 18.83
C LYS A 193 -22.11 23.37 17.31
N LEU A 194 -22.65 24.41 16.66
CA LEU A 194 -22.41 24.65 15.23
C LEU A 194 -20.92 24.90 14.93
N ILE A 195 -20.25 25.73 15.76
CA ILE A 195 -18.81 25.98 15.60
C ILE A 195 -18.05 24.67 15.70
N ASN A 196 -18.34 23.80 16.68
CA ASN A 196 -17.71 22.51 16.83
C ASN A 196 -18.00 21.59 15.63
N SER A 197 -19.22 21.55 15.12
CA SER A 197 -19.58 20.73 13.94
C SER A 197 -18.85 21.20 12.69
N ARG A 198 -18.66 22.53 12.52
CA ARG A 198 -17.84 23.05 11.40
C ARG A 198 -16.37 22.65 11.52
N ASN A 199 -15.80 22.76 12.72
CA ASN A 199 -14.44 22.33 12.98
C ASN A 199 -14.26 20.81 12.66
N GLN A 200 -15.21 19.98 13.08
CA GLN A 200 -15.20 18.54 12.77
C GLN A 200 -15.32 18.26 11.28
N LYS A 201 -16.15 19.02 10.55
CA LYS A 201 -16.22 18.95 9.08
C LYS A 201 -14.87 19.30 8.45
N ASP A 202 -14.27 20.42 8.88
CA ASP A 202 -12.98 20.86 8.32
C ASP A 202 -11.86 19.84 8.61
N GLU A 203 -11.84 19.23 9.80
CA GLU A 203 -10.92 18.13 10.14
C GLU A 203 -11.15 16.90 9.27
N ALA A 204 -12.40 16.51 9.02
CA ALA A 204 -12.73 15.40 8.14
C ALA A 204 -12.26 15.66 6.70
N VAL A 205 -12.46 16.87 6.18
CA VAL A 205 -11.97 17.29 4.84
C VAL A 205 -10.44 17.25 4.79
N LEU A 206 -9.74 17.74 5.82
CA LEU A 206 -8.28 17.67 5.89
C LEU A 206 -7.78 16.22 5.92
N THR A 207 -8.47 15.33 6.64
CA THR A 207 -8.16 13.91 6.68
C THR A 207 -8.30 13.27 5.30
N LEU A 208 -9.39 13.56 4.59
CA LEU A 208 -9.61 13.07 3.22
C LEU A 208 -8.52 13.59 2.27
N LYS A 209 -8.21 14.89 2.33
CA LYS A 209 -7.11 15.49 1.54
C LYS A 209 -5.77 14.80 1.81
N ALA A 210 -5.44 14.54 3.08
CA ALA A 210 -4.20 13.87 3.46
C ALA A 210 -4.10 12.45 2.88
N LEU A 211 -5.20 11.67 2.92
CA LEU A 211 -5.24 10.33 2.35
C LEU A 211 -5.09 10.33 0.83
N MET A 212 -5.66 11.33 0.16
CA MET A 212 -5.58 11.52 -1.28
C MET A 212 -4.25 12.14 -1.73
N LEU A 213 -3.45 12.71 -0.81
CA LEU A 213 -2.33 13.60 -1.12
C LEU A 213 -2.78 14.83 -1.96
N TRP A 214 -3.99 15.32 -1.68
CA TRP A 214 -4.52 16.53 -2.29
C TRP A 214 -3.83 17.77 -1.73
N PRO A 215 -3.54 18.83 -2.55
CA PRO A 215 -2.93 20.04 -2.04
C PRO A 215 -3.78 20.68 -0.92
N VAL A 216 -3.15 21.03 0.19
CA VAL A 216 -3.85 21.54 1.40
C VAL A 216 -4.55 22.86 1.11
N GLU A 217 -3.93 23.72 0.30
CA GLU A 217 -4.43 25.06 -0.03
C GLU A 217 -5.61 25.06 -1.03
N GLU A 218 -5.78 23.97 -1.79
CA GLU A 218 -6.85 23.88 -2.78
C GLU A 218 -8.15 23.40 -2.13
N SER A 219 -9.30 23.96 -2.54
CA SER A 219 -10.59 23.47 -2.10
C SER A 219 -10.85 22.05 -2.63
N LEU A 220 -11.48 21.20 -1.85
CA LEU A 220 -11.94 19.88 -2.26
C LEU A 220 -13.47 19.87 -2.27
N PRO A 221 -14.13 20.11 -3.41
CA PRO A 221 -15.57 20.01 -3.52
C PRO A 221 -15.99 18.53 -3.53
N VAL A 222 -16.69 18.11 -2.47
CA VAL A 222 -17.18 16.73 -2.34
C VAL A 222 -18.61 16.64 -2.86
N ASP A 223 -18.91 15.61 -3.66
CA ASP A 223 -20.27 15.40 -4.16
C ASP A 223 -21.20 14.90 -3.05
N MET A 224 -22.29 15.65 -2.84
CA MET A 224 -23.32 15.37 -1.84
C MET A 224 -24.50 14.58 -2.40
N SER A 225 -24.49 14.17 -3.65
CA SER A 225 -25.63 13.47 -4.31
C SER A 225 -25.97 12.16 -3.59
N ALA A 226 -24.98 11.42 -3.14
CA ALA A 226 -25.16 10.18 -2.36
C ALA A 226 -25.94 10.37 -1.05
N VAL A 227 -26.13 11.60 -0.62
CA VAL A 227 -26.91 11.94 0.60
C VAL A 227 -28.30 12.42 0.28
N ARG A 228 -28.47 13.12 -0.86
CA ARG A 228 -29.72 13.81 -1.24
C ARG A 228 -30.69 12.89 -1.96
N ASP A 229 -30.19 11.94 -2.75
CA ASP A 229 -31.06 11.04 -3.51
C ASP A 229 -31.66 9.94 -2.63
N SER A 230 -32.87 9.51 -2.99
CA SER A 230 -33.49 8.31 -2.44
C SER A 230 -32.58 7.11 -2.74
N PHE A 231 -31.70 6.82 -1.81
CA PHE A 231 -30.70 5.78 -1.94
C PHE A 231 -31.40 4.42 -2.01
N GLU A 232 -31.29 3.75 -3.16
CA GLU A 232 -31.64 2.34 -3.24
C GLU A 232 -30.64 1.57 -2.39
N LEU A 233 -31.13 0.95 -1.32
CA LEU A 233 -30.31 0.10 -0.48
C LEU A 233 -29.74 -1.03 -1.32
N PRO A 234 -28.41 -1.29 -1.26
CA PRO A 234 -27.84 -2.46 -1.92
C PRO A 234 -28.60 -3.72 -1.50
N GLU A 235 -28.89 -4.59 -2.46
CA GLU A 235 -29.57 -5.85 -2.17
C GLU A 235 -28.84 -6.64 -1.09
N ILE A 236 -29.60 -7.21 -0.18
CA ILE A 236 -29.07 -8.07 0.85
C ILE A 236 -28.33 -9.23 0.19
N CYS A 237 -27.09 -9.43 0.53
CA CYS A 237 -26.31 -10.56 0.06
C CYS A 237 -26.97 -11.87 0.47
N MET A 238 -27.58 -12.57 -0.50
CA MET A 238 -28.21 -13.87 -0.32
C MET A 238 -27.23 -15.04 -0.50
N GLU A 239 -26.01 -14.76 -0.97
CA GLU A 239 -24.97 -15.78 -1.18
C GLU A 239 -24.51 -16.40 0.14
N SER A 240 -24.20 -17.69 0.09
CA SER A 240 -23.72 -18.39 1.28
C SER A 240 -22.29 -17.94 1.62
N ALA A 241 -21.98 -17.83 2.91
CA ALA A 241 -20.62 -17.52 3.37
C ALA A 241 -19.58 -18.50 2.78
N ALA A 242 -19.97 -19.76 2.56
CA ALA A 242 -19.11 -20.78 1.99
C ALA A 242 -18.71 -20.50 0.53
N GLU A 243 -19.61 -19.97 -0.29
CA GLU A 243 -19.31 -19.60 -1.69
C GLU A 243 -18.33 -18.43 -1.73
N ILE A 244 -18.57 -17.39 -0.93
CA ILE A 244 -17.67 -16.22 -0.83
C ILE A 244 -16.28 -16.67 -0.33
N THR A 245 -16.22 -17.55 0.67
CA THR A 245 -14.96 -18.06 1.21
C THR A 245 -14.19 -18.87 0.17
N SER A 246 -14.87 -19.76 -0.58
CA SER A 246 -14.19 -20.55 -1.63
C SER A 246 -13.61 -19.68 -2.73
N PHE A 247 -14.33 -18.63 -3.14
CA PHE A 247 -13.83 -17.64 -4.10
C PHE A 247 -12.62 -16.86 -3.55
N ALA A 248 -12.69 -16.43 -2.29
CA ALA A 248 -11.64 -15.67 -1.65
C ALA A 248 -10.35 -16.48 -1.46
N HIS A 249 -10.44 -17.78 -1.16
CA HIS A 249 -9.28 -18.68 -1.04
C HIS A 249 -8.43 -18.72 -2.33
N GLU A 250 -9.04 -18.51 -3.50
CA GLU A 250 -8.33 -18.50 -4.77
C GLU A 250 -7.91 -17.09 -5.20
N ASN A 251 -8.72 -16.08 -4.89
CA ASN A 251 -8.62 -14.76 -5.50
C ASN A 251 -8.16 -13.65 -4.58
N ASN A 252 -8.27 -13.82 -3.24
CA ASN A 252 -7.88 -12.79 -2.30
C ASN A 252 -6.36 -12.51 -2.38
N PRO A 253 -5.95 -11.24 -2.51
CA PRO A 253 -4.54 -10.86 -2.63
C PRO A 253 -3.68 -11.34 -1.45
N ALA A 254 -4.19 -11.30 -0.20
CA ALA A 254 -3.44 -11.75 0.98
C ALA A 254 -3.15 -13.25 0.91
N VAL A 255 -4.12 -14.06 0.48
CA VAL A 255 -3.97 -15.53 0.29
C VAL A 255 -2.95 -15.82 -0.82
N ARG A 256 -3.02 -15.10 -1.94
CA ARG A 256 -2.05 -15.24 -3.06
C ARG A 256 -0.63 -14.89 -2.63
N ILE A 257 -0.45 -13.85 -1.82
CA ILE A 257 0.86 -13.46 -1.27
C ILE A 257 1.39 -14.55 -0.34
N ALA A 258 0.58 -15.05 0.60
CA ALA A 258 0.98 -16.09 1.54
C ALA A 258 1.32 -17.39 0.81
N LYS A 259 0.53 -17.80 -0.20
CA LYS A 259 0.83 -18.94 -1.08
C LYS A 259 2.14 -18.74 -1.84
N GLY A 260 2.38 -17.54 -2.37
CA GLY A 260 3.63 -17.20 -3.04
C GLY A 260 4.84 -17.36 -2.12
N LYS A 261 4.78 -16.89 -0.88
CA LYS A 261 5.83 -17.06 0.14
C LYS A 261 6.09 -18.54 0.45
N MET A 262 5.03 -19.34 0.60
CA MET A 262 5.14 -20.79 0.83
C MET A 262 5.81 -21.49 -0.36
N ASP A 263 5.41 -21.16 -1.59
CA ASP A 263 6.01 -21.73 -2.80
C ASP A 263 7.49 -21.31 -2.98
N GLN A 264 7.82 -20.05 -2.65
CA GLN A 264 9.20 -19.57 -2.64
C GLN A 264 10.06 -20.38 -1.64
N ALA A 265 9.61 -20.51 -0.40
CA ALA A 265 10.29 -21.30 0.63
C ALA A 265 10.45 -22.78 0.22
N ARG A 266 9.47 -23.34 -0.51
CA ARG A 266 9.55 -24.69 -1.08
C ARG A 266 10.66 -24.84 -2.12
N TYR A 267 10.84 -23.84 -3.01
CA TYR A 267 11.93 -23.86 -3.99
C TYR A 267 13.29 -23.61 -3.33
N GLU A 268 13.36 -22.77 -2.31
CA GLU A 268 14.58 -22.60 -1.50
C GLU A 268 14.99 -23.90 -0.80
N LEU A 269 14.02 -24.64 -0.24
CA LEU A 269 14.25 -25.96 0.34
C LEU A 269 14.76 -26.97 -0.72
N LYS A 270 14.19 -26.96 -1.94
CA LYS A 270 14.67 -27.80 -3.04
C LYS A 270 16.10 -27.44 -3.40
N THR A 271 16.44 -26.16 -3.48
CA THR A 271 17.80 -25.69 -3.74
C THR A 271 18.76 -26.19 -2.67
N ALA A 272 18.40 -26.06 -1.38
CA ALA A 272 19.23 -26.56 -0.29
C ALA A 272 19.44 -28.08 -0.34
N LYS A 273 18.43 -28.86 -0.75
CA LYS A 273 18.56 -30.30 -0.96
C LYS A 273 19.54 -30.63 -2.10
N TRP A 274 19.53 -29.87 -3.16
CA TRP A 274 20.33 -30.14 -4.35
C TRP A 274 21.76 -29.55 -4.27
N GLN A 275 22.07 -28.74 -3.27
CA GLN A 275 23.45 -28.29 -2.95
C GLN A 275 24.41 -29.44 -2.59
N PHE A 276 23.90 -30.66 -2.37
CA PHE A 276 24.71 -31.87 -2.20
C PHE A 276 25.16 -32.49 -3.53
N LEU A 277 24.60 -32.04 -4.65
CA LEU A 277 24.99 -32.52 -5.98
C LEU A 277 26.31 -31.83 -6.42
N PRO A 278 27.08 -32.47 -7.31
CA PRO A 278 28.24 -31.83 -7.93
C PRO A 278 27.85 -30.58 -8.72
N SER A 279 28.77 -29.64 -8.84
CA SER A 279 28.66 -28.51 -9.76
C SER A 279 29.69 -28.61 -10.89
N LEU A 280 29.30 -28.17 -12.08
CA LEU A 280 30.11 -28.17 -13.29
C LEU A 280 30.19 -26.76 -13.86
N SER A 281 31.40 -26.22 -14.04
CA SER A 281 31.63 -24.93 -14.64
C SER A 281 32.64 -25.00 -15.79
N LEU A 282 32.42 -24.16 -16.79
CA LEU A 282 33.31 -23.90 -17.89
C LEU A 282 33.92 -22.52 -17.70
N ASN A 283 35.26 -22.47 -17.67
CA ASN A 283 36.05 -21.26 -17.61
C ASN A 283 36.95 -21.18 -18.82
N GLY A 284 37.15 -20.01 -19.35
CA GLY A 284 38.08 -19.78 -20.45
C GLY A 284 38.55 -18.33 -20.43
N GLY A 285 39.73 -18.13 -20.91
CA GLY A 285 40.28 -16.79 -20.94
C GLY A 285 41.53 -16.65 -21.76
N TRP A 286 41.97 -15.42 -21.86
CA TRP A 286 43.25 -15.05 -22.42
C TRP A 286 44.02 -14.23 -21.38
N SER A 287 45.31 -14.49 -21.22
CA SER A 287 46.17 -13.74 -20.32
C SER A 287 47.53 -13.48 -20.92
N THR A 288 48.14 -12.37 -20.53
CA THR A 288 49.53 -12.08 -20.88
C THR A 288 50.22 -11.34 -19.74
N SER A 289 51.52 -11.35 -19.74
CA SER A 289 52.32 -10.69 -18.70
C SER A 289 53.53 -9.95 -19.26
N TYR A 290 53.91 -8.91 -18.55
CA TYR A 290 55.15 -8.18 -18.73
C TYR A 290 55.95 -8.23 -17.45
N TYR A 291 57.24 -8.44 -17.54
CA TYR A 291 58.14 -8.39 -16.41
C TYR A 291 59.45 -7.65 -16.79
N THR A 292 60.08 -7.05 -15.80
CA THR A 292 61.39 -6.38 -15.94
C THR A 292 62.13 -6.37 -14.60
N TYR A 293 63.45 -6.19 -14.65
CA TYR A 293 64.30 -6.07 -13.47
C TYR A 293 64.87 -4.68 -13.34
N PRO A 294 64.16 -3.72 -12.74
CA PRO A 294 64.64 -2.32 -12.58
C PRO A 294 65.93 -2.31 -11.75
N GLY A 295 66.99 -1.63 -12.32
CA GLY A 295 68.25 -1.46 -11.62
C GLY A 295 69.29 -2.59 -11.81
N ARG A 296 68.99 -3.68 -12.54
CA ARG A 296 69.91 -4.71 -12.92
C ARG A 296 70.69 -4.32 -14.16
N LYS A 297 72.06 -4.09 -14.03
CA LYS A 297 72.90 -3.57 -15.12
C LYS A 297 73.11 -4.52 -16.27
N ASP A 298 73.06 -5.83 -16.04
CA ASP A 298 73.32 -6.92 -17.00
C ASP A 298 72.04 -7.40 -17.66
N TYR A 299 70.89 -6.80 -17.38
CA TYR A 299 69.60 -7.21 -17.94
C TYR A 299 69.16 -6.24 -19.05
N GLN A 300 69.04 -6.76 -20.25
CA GLN A 300 68.38 -6.06 -21.35
C GLN A 300 66.88 -6.37 -21.31
N ALA A 301 66.07 -5.39 -20.92
CA ALA A 301 64.65 -5.54 -20.87
C ALA A 301 64.06 -5.77 -22.26
N ILE A 302 63.36 -6.92 -22.44
CA ILE A 302 62.57 -7.15 -23.64
C ILE A 302 61.43 -6.13 -23.68
N PRO A 303 61.25 -5.43 -24.82
CA PRO A 303 60.20 -4.39 -24.93
C PRO A 303 58.82 -4.91 -24.57
N PHE A 304 58.04 -4.04 -23.91
CA PHE A 304 56.67 -4.38 -23.46
C PHE A 304 55.83 -5.01 -24.58
N GLY A 305 55.77 -4.44 -25.79
CA GLY A 305 54.96 -4.93 -26.90
C GLY A 305 55.38 -6.35 -27.38
N THR A 306 56.67 -6.69 -27.21
CA THR A 306 57.21 -8.01 -27.56
C THR A 306 56.78 -9.05 -26.50
N GLN A 307 56.95 -8.74 -25.21
CA GLN A 307 56.48 -9.59 -24.12
C GLN A 307 54.96 -9.75 -24.13
N PHE A 308 54.23 -8.66 -24.28
CA PHE A 308 52.78 -8.69 -24.33
C PHE A 308 52.23 -9.62 -25.40
N ARG A 309 52.89 -9.68 -26.58
CA ARG A 309 52.50 -10.57 -27.67
C ARG A 309 52.97 -12.00 -27.42
N ASN A 310 54.21 -12.19 -26.97
CA ASN A 310 54.83 -13.51 -26.85
C ASN A 310 54.38 -14.28 -25.61
N ASN A 311 54.04 -13.57 -24.53
CA ASN A 311 53.55 -14.18 -23.28
C ASN A 311 52.03 -14.38 -23.29
N GLY A 312 51.34 -14.02 -24.40
CA GLY A 312 49.92 -14.23 -24.56
C GLY A 312 49.57 -15.71 -24.62
N GLY A 313 48.65 -16.16 -23.83
CA GLY A 313 48.13 -17.51 -23.78
C GLY A 313 46.63 -17.59 -23.56
N GLU A 314 46.02 -18.58 -24.20
CA GLU A 314 44.58 -18.87 -24.06
C GLU A 314 44.44 -20.18 -23.27
N TYR A 315 43.33 -20.25 -22.50
CA TYR A 315 42.97 -21.46 -21.76
C TYR A 315 41.48 -21.74 -21.83
N LEU A 316 41.14 -23.04 -21.81
CA LEU A 316 39.78 -23.52 -21.62
C LEU A 316 39.81 -24.61 -20.54
N GLN A 317 39.00 -24.46 -19.50
CA GLN A 317 38.98 -25.32 -18.34
C GLN A 317 37.57 -25.76 -18.01
N LEU A 318 37.33 -27.06 -17.96
CA LEU A 318 36.12 -27.66 -17.39
C LEU A 318 36.43 -28.06 -15.94
N SER A 319 35.63 -27.51 -14.99
CA SER A 319 35.83 -27.76 -13.55
C SER A 319 34.61 -28.47 -12.97
N LEU A 320 34.82 -29.66 -12.41
CA LEU A 320 33.83 -30.44 -11.67
C LEU A 320 34.17 -30.35 -10.18
N SER A 321 33.22 -29.77 -9.38
CA SER A 321 33.37 -29.69 -7.92
C SER A 321 32.37 -30.60 -7.24
N ILE A 322 32.86 -31.55 -6.43
CA ILE A 322 32.05 -32.51 -5.68
C ILE A 322 32.20 -32.20 -4.21
N PRO A 323 31.10 -31.75 -3.54
CA PRO A 323 31.16 -31.42 -2.13
C PRO A 323 31.19 -32.68 -1.26
N ILE A 324 32.30 -32.91 -0.55
CA ILE A 324 32.46 -34.10 0.31
C ILE A 324 32.13 -33.76 1.77
N TYR A 325 32.77 -32.76 2.32
CA TYR A 325 32.59 -32.34 3.71
C TYR A 325 32.79 -30.83 3.89
N ASP A 326 31.84 -30.18 4.55
CA ASP A 326 31.81 -28.73 4.76
C ASP A 326 31.47 -28.35 6.22
N ARG A 327 31.89 -29.16 7.16
CA ARG A 327 31.59 -28.97 8.60
C ARG A 327 30.07 -28.97 8.89
N LEU A 328 29.29 -29.77 8.15
CA LEU A 328 27.83 -29.89 8.23
C LEU A 328 27.05 -28.59 7.86
N SER A 329 27.71 -27.63 7.24
CA SER A 329 27.08 -26.35 6.85
C SER A 329 25.85 -26.58 5.96
N ARG A 330 25.94 -27.47 4.95
CA ARG A 330 24.79 -27.82 4.08
C ARG A 330 23.66 -28.50 4.82
N HIS A 331 23.98 -29.41 5.79
CA HIS A 331 22.96 -30.04 6.63
C HIS A 331 22.23 -29.02 7.52
N SER A 332 22.98 -28.08 8.08
CA SER A 332 22.41 -26.99 8.88
C SER A 332 21.53 -26.08 8.02
N ASN A 333 22.00 -25.72 6.82
CA ASN A 333 21.23 -24.93 5.85
C ASN A 333 19.94 -25.67 5.43
N LEU A 334 20.04 -26.95 5.08
CA LEU A 334 18.87 -27.76 4.74
C LEU A 334 17.84 -27.80 5.88
N SER A 335 18.29 -27.96 7.12
CA SER A 335 17.42 -27.98 8.30
C SER A 335 16.74 -26.63 8.51
N LYS A 336 17.48 -25.52 8.35
CA LYS A 336 16.91 -24.16 8.40
C LYS A 336 15.86 -23.97 7.31
N LYS A 337 16.16 -24.31 6.05
CA LYS A 337 15.22 -24.17 4.93
C LYS A 337 13.97 -25.06 5.07
N LYS A 338 14.11 -26.23 5.73
CA LYS A 338 12.97 -27.08 6.09
C LYS A 338 12.06 -26.39 7.12
N ASN A 339 12.65 -25.72 8.10
CA ASN A 339 11.89 -24.98 9.10
C ASN A 339 11.27 -23.71 8.50
N ASP A 340 11.95 -23.02 7.58
CA ASP A 340 11.41 -21.86 6.86
C ASP A 340 10.18 -22.26 6.04
N TRP A 341 10.25 -23.38 5.32
CA TRP A 341 9.10 -23.89 4.57
C TRP A 341 7.92 -24.27 5.48
N ARG A 342 8.18 -24.92 6.65
CA ARG A 342 7.12 -25.25 7.62
C ARG A 342 6.46 -23.99 8.20
N ARG A 343 7.28 -22.96 8.47
CA ARG A 343 6.77 -21.67 8.94
C ARG A 343 5.88 -21.01 7.88
N ALA A 344 6.34 -20.94 6.65
CA ALA A 344 5.56 -20.38 5.56
C ALA A 344 4.27 -21.18 5.26
N GLN A 345 4.27 -22.50 5.48
CA GLN A 345 3.07 -23.32 5.38
C GLN A 345 2.07 -22.94 6.49
N ALA A 346 2.52 -22.85 7.74
CA ALA A 346 1.66 -22.45 8.85
C ALA A 346 1.12 -21.02 8.68
N GLU A 347 1.94 -20.09 8.17
CA GLU A 347 1.50 -18.73 7.85
C GLU A 347 0.44 -18.70 6.74
N TYR A 348 0.56 -19.57 5.74
CA TYR A 348 -0.46 -19.70 4.69
C TYR A 348 -1.78 -20.25 5.26
N GLU A 349 -1.73 -21.31 6.07
CA GLU A 349 -2.90 -21.88 6.74
C GLU A 349 -3.57 -20.84 7.67
N GLN A 350 -2.77 -20.08 8.43
CA GLN A 350 -3.28 -18.99 9.27
C GLN A 350 -3.98 -17.92 8.42
N THR A 351 -3.38 -17.51 7.29
CA THR A 351 -3.97 -16.51 6.41
C THR A 351 -5.32 -16.96 5.84
N LEU A 352 -5.48 -18.25 5.53
CA LEU A 352 -6.77 -18.80 5.10
C LEU A 352 -7.83 -18.65 6.19
N HIS A 353 -7.50 -18.99 7.44
CA HIS A 353 -8.41 -18.84 8.58
C HIS A 353 -8.74 -17.38 8.89
N ASP A 354 -7.74 -16.48 8.77
CA ASP A 354 -7.95 -15.05 9.00
C ASP A 354 -8.95 -14.50 7.98
N VAL A 355 -8.76 -14.81 6.68
CA VAL A 355 -9.68 -14.38 5.61
C VAL A 355 -11.09 -14.97 5.79
N GLU A 356 -11.21 -16.24 6.18
CA GLU A 356 -12.51 -16.84 6.49
C GLU A 356 -13.21 -16.14 7.66
N SER A 357 -12.46 -15.80 8.71
CA SER A 357 -12.97 -15.06 9.85
C SER A 357 -13.37 -13.63 9.47
N GLU A 358 -12.58 -12.95 8.65
CA GLU A 358 -12.88 -11.62 8.14
C GLU A 358 -14.16 -11.61 7.28
N ILE A 359 -14.33 -12.58 6.39
CA ILE A 359 -15.57 -12.73 5.59
C ILE A 359 -16.77 -12.92 6.48
N SER A 360 -16.66 -13.82 7.47
CA SER A 360 -17.76 -14.09 8.40
C SER A 360 -18.15 -12.85 9.20
N ARG A 361 -17.18 -12.08 9.67
CA ARG A 361 -17.39 -10.78 10.34
C ARG A 361 -18.02 -9.77 9.40
N ALA A 362 -17.50 -9.63 8.17
CA ALA A 362 -18.03 -8.67 7.20
C ALA A 362 -19.50 -8.92 6.89
N ILE A 363 -19.91 -10.19 6.71
CA ILE A 363 -21.29 -10.56 6.50
C ILE A 363 -22.15 -10.25 7.74
N GLN A 364 -21.68 -10.58 8.94
CA GLN A 364 -22.38 -10.29 10.19
C GLN A 364 -22.51 -8.78 10.42
N ASP A 365 -21.43 -8.04 10.23
CA ASP A 365 -21.38 -6.59 10.38
C ASP A 365 -22.33 -5.88 9.40
N SER A 366 -22.36 -6.33 8.12
CA SER A 366 -23.27 -5.78 7.12
C SER A 366 -24.75 -6.03 7.49
N LYS A 367 -25.10 -7.24 7.94
CA LYS A 367 -26.45 -7.55 8.42
C LYS A 367 -26.82 -6.73 9.66
N GLY A 368 -25.90 -6.61 10.61
CA GLY A 368 -26.09 -5.81 11.82
C GLY A 368 -26.27 -4.31 11.51
N ALA A 369 -25.43 -3.77 10.62
CA ALA A 369 -25.52 -2.39 10.18
C ALA A 369 -26.83 -2.08 9.44
N LEU A 370 -27.33 -3.02 8.61
CA LEU A 370 -28.63 -2.87 7.95
C LEU A 370 -29.77 -2.79 8.97
N ALA A 371 -29.79 -3.72 9.94
CA ALA A 371 -30.80 -3.71 11.00
C ALA A 371 -30.74 -2.44 11.85
N ALA A 372 -29.54 -1.98 12.19
CA ALA A 372 -29.31 -0.73 12.90
C ALA A 372 -29.80 0.48 12.10
N PHE A 373 -29.54 0.50 10.78
CA PHE A 373 -30.00 1.58 9.90
C PHE A 373 -31.54 1.68 9.91
N PHE A 374 -32.27 0.59 9.71
CA PHE A 374 -33.75 0.61 9.74
C PHE A 374 -34.32 1.07 11.10
N GLN A 375 -33.67 0.66 12.19
CA GLN A 375 -34.13 1.12 13.53
C GLN A 375 -33.80 2.59 13.79
N ALA A 376 -32.63 3.05 13.35
CA ALA A 376 -32.23 4.45 13.46
C ALA A 376 -33.11 5.35 12.59
N GLU A 377 -33.47 4.93 11.38
CA GLU A 377 -34.40 5.61 10.50
C GLU A 377 -35.78 5.76 11.15
N LYS A 378 -36.35 4.65 11.64
CA LYS A 378 -37.64 4.67 12.36
C LYS A 378 -37.60 5.60 13.58
N ARG A 379 -36.52 5.54 14.36
CA ARG A 379 -36.32 6.41 15.51
C ARG A 379 -36.24 7.86 15.10
N SER A 380 -35.51 8.22 14.07
CA SER A 380 -35.38 9.58 13.56
C SER A 380 -36.72 10.16 13.13
N VAL A 381 -37.54 9.38 12.38
CA VAL A 381 -38.88 9.82 11.97
C VAL A 381 -39.79 10.09 13.17
N VAL A 382 -39.81 9.21 14.16
CA VAL A 382 -40.64 9.37 15.36
C VAL A 382 -40.17 10.56 16.22
N GLN A 383 -38.85 10.76 16.35
CA GLN A 383 -38.28 11.87 17.09
C GLN A 383 -38.48 13.22 16.37
N GLU A 384 -38.49 13.25 15.03
CA GLU A 384 -38.83 14.42 14.25
C GLU A 384 -40.29 14.85 14.51
N GLU A 385 -41.23 13.93 14.54
CA GLU A 385 -42.62 14.23 14.86
C GLU A 385 -42.78 14.71 16.33
N ALA A 386 -42.06 14.03 17.26
CA ALA A 386 -42.03 14.48 18.67
C ALA A 386 -41.50 15.92 18.80
N TYR A 387 -40.45 16.25 18.05
CA TYR A 387 -39.87 17.59 17.99
C TYR A 387 -40.89 18.61 17.49
N ARG A 388 -41.59 18.34 16.37
CA ARG A 388 -42.62 19.24 15.80
C ARG A 388 -43.80 19.44 16.76
N LEU A 389 -44.23 18.39 17.44
CA LEU A 389 -45.29 18.46 18.45
C LEU A 389 -44.81 19.21 19.70
N GLY A 390 -43.59 18.98 20.15
CA GLY A 390 -42.95 19.69 21.27
C GLY A 390 -42.83 21.16 21.00
N GLU A 391 -42.40 21.56 19.81
CA GLU A 391 -42.33 22.97 19.40
C GLU A 391 -43.70 23.67 19.50
N ARG A 392 -44.74 23.04 18.92
CA ARG A 392 -46.12 23.60 19.03
C ARG A 392 -46.59 23.75 20.47
N LYS A 393 -46.36 22.71 21.31
CA LYS A 393 -46.73 22.77 22.75
C LYS A 393 -45.98 23.85 23.51
N MET A 394 -44.67 24.03 23.23
CA MET A 394 -43.84 25.08 23.84
C MET A 394 -44.34 26.46 23.45
N LEU A 395 -44.71 26.69 22.19
CA LEU A 395 -45.24 27.93 21.70
C LEU A 395 -46.62 28.27 22.34
N GLN A 396 -47.43 27.23 22.61
CA GLN A 396 -48.72 27.37 23.31
C GLN A 396 -48.56 27.47 24.84
N GLY A 397 -47.36 27.35 25.38
CA GLY A 397 -47.09 27.38 26.80
C GLY A 397 -47.49 26.12 27.57
N LEU A 398 -47.71 25.02 26.87
CA LEU A 398 -48.10 23.71 27.44
C LEU A 398 -46.92 22.92 28.00
N ILE A 399 -45.69 23.21 27.53
CA ILE A 399 -44.45 22.66 28.08
C ILE A 399 -43.45 23.81 28.30
N SER A 400 -42.50 23.56 29.18
CA SER A 400 -41.42 24.53 29.46
C SER A 400 -40.37 24.53 28.35
N PRO A 401 -39.57 25.61 28.19
CA PRO A 401 -38.41 25.64 27.28
C PRO A 401 -37.38 24.53 27.56
N ILE A 402 -37.21 24.15 28.82
CA ILE A 402 -36.28 23.04 29.21
C ILE A 402 -36.78 21.70 28.70
N GLU A 403 -38.09 21.42 28.85
CA GLU A 403 -38.69 20.18 28.33
C GLU A 403 -38.58 20.11 26.79
N PHE A 404 -38.79 21.25 26.10
CA PHE A 404 -38.61 21.35 24.66
C PHE A 404 -37.12 21.10 24.25
N GLN A 405 -36.17 21.66 25.00
CA GLN A 405 -34.73 21.43 24.75
C GLN A 405 -34.37 19.94 24.81
N THR A 406 -34.95 19.18 25.74
CA THR A 406 -34.78 17.73 25.84
C THR A 406 -35.25 17.03 24.57
N VAL A 407 -36.50 17.32 24.14
CA VAL A 407 -37.07 16.75 22.89
C VAL A 407 -36.24 17.13 21.67
N SER A 408 -35.74 18.36 21.62
CA SER A 408 -34.88 18.82 20.52
C SER A 408 -33.51 18.08 20.48
N ASN A 409 -32.91 17.88 21.66
CA ASN A 409 -31.65 17.11 21.74
C ASN A 409 -31.87 15.64 21.34
N ASP A 410 -32.99 15.03 21.73
CA ASP A 410 -33.32 13.64 21.33
C ASP A 410 -33.51 13.50 19.83
N TYR A 411 -34.12 14.49 19.17
CA TYR A 411 -34.23 14.56 17.71
C TYR A 411 -32.85 14.68 17.05
N LEU A 412 -32.00 15.58 17.52
CA LEU A 412 -30.64 15.78 16.99
C LEU A 412 -29.80 14.49 17.10
N ASN A 413 -29.86 13.82 18.25
CA ASN A 413 -29.17 12.57 18.48
C ASN A 413 -29.70 11.46 17.55
N ALA A 414 -31.01 11.34 17.39
CA ALA A 414 -31.63 10.37 16.51
C ALA A 414 -31.25 10.62 15.03
N LYS A 415 -31.16 11.89 14.62
CA LYS A 415 -30.73 12.26 13.28
C LYS A 415 -29.25 11.93 13.02
N ALA A 416 -28.40 12.23 14.00
CA ALA A 416 -26.99 11.87 13.92
C ALA A 416 -26.78 10.34 13.83
N GLU A 417 -27.52 9.58 14.66
CA GLU A 417 -27.49 8.11 14.63
C GLU A 417 -27.98 7.54 13.29
N GLN A 418 -29.06 8.11 12.71
CA GLN A 418 -29.56 7.71 11.39
C GLN A 418 -28.51 7.90 10.30
N LEU A 419 -27.86 9.07 10.25
CA LEU A 419 -26.82 9.38 9.28
C LEU A 419 -25.62 8.46 9.43
N ASN A 420 -25.14 8.27 10.67
CA ASN A 420 -24.03 7.38 10.94
C ASN A 420 -24.37 5.93 10.57
N ALA A 421 -25.53 5.43 10.95
CA ALA A 421 -25.96 4.06 10.63
C ALA A 421 -26.06 3.84 9.11
N ARG A 422 -26.50 4.84 8.35
CA ARG A 422 -26.55 4.80 6.88
C ARG A 422 -25.14 4.62 6.30
N PHE A 423 -24.19 5.46 6.66
CA PHE A 423 -22.82 5.38 6.15
C PHE A 423 -22.09 4.11 6.59
N GLN A 424 -22.32 3.66 7.82
CA GLN A 424 -21.79 2.38 8.29
C GLN A 424 -22.32 1.21 7.47
N TYR A 425 -23.61 1.20 7.14
CA TYR A 425 -24.17 0.16 6.27
C TYR A 425 -23.55 0.17 4.89
N LEU A 426 -23.39 1.34 4.25
CA LEU A 426 -22.75 1.47 2.95
C LEU A 426 -21.33 0.92 2.94
N LEU A 427 -20.54 1.30 3.95
CA LEU A 427 -19.17 0.83 4.11
C LEU A 427 -19.11 -0.69 4.30
N LYS A 428 -19.92 -1.24 5.22
CA LYS A 428 -19.93 -2.69 5.51
C LYS A 428 -20.45 -3.51 4.32
N SER A 429 -21.41 -3.02 3.59
CA SER A 429 -21.92 -3.62 2.35
C SER A 429 -20.84 -3.66 1.26
N SER A 430 -20.07 -2.58 1.09
CA SER A 430 -18.95 -2.52 0.14
C SER A 430 -17.85 -3.54 0.47
N VAL A 431 -17.56 -3.77 1.76
CA VAL A 431 -16.59 -4.79 2.19
C VAL A 431 -17.07 -6.20 1.82
N VAL A 432 -18.36 -6.50 1.97
CA VAL A 432 -18.92 -7.79 1.54
C VAL A 432 -18.79 -7.95 0.02
N SER A 433 -19.12 -6.90 -0.75
CA SER A 433 -18.99 -6.90 -2.22
C SER A 433 -17.54 -7.12 -2.67
N TYR A 434 -16.57 -6.56 -1.95
CA TYR A 434 -15.16 -6.81 -2.20
C TYR A 434 -14.78 -8.29 -2.07
N TYR A 435 -15.22 -8.97 -1.00
CA TYR A 435 -14.96 -10.40 -0.84
C TYR A 435 -15.66 -11.27 -1.89
N LYS A 436 -16.71 -10.78 -2.55
CA LYS A 436 -17.33 -11.40 -3.72
C LYS A 436 -16.53 -11.21 -5.02
N GLY A 437 -15.48 -10.39 -4.99
CA GLY A 437 -14.60 -10.14 -6.13
C GLY A 437 -14.88 -8.84 -6.89
N ILE A 438 -15.74 -7.97 -6.39
CA ILE A 438 -15.99 -6.66 -6.98
C ILE A 438 -15.06 -5.67 -6.29
N SER A 439 -14.06 -5.12 -7.03
CA SER A 439 -13.13 -4.16 -6.44
C SER A 439 -13.86 -2.90 -5.94
N TYR A 440 -13.32 -2.24 -4.91
CA TYR A 440 -13.93 -1.00 -4.39
C TYR A 440 -14.13 0.08 -5.47
N LEU A 441 -13.22 0.18 -6.43
CA LEU A 441 -13.37 1.12 -7.54
C LEU A 441 -14.51 0.75 -8.48
N ASP A 442 -14.72 -0.55 -8.75
CA ASP A 442 -15.73 -0.99 -9.71
C ASP A 442 -17.16 -0.92 -9.13
N GLN A 443 -17.30 -0.86 -7.81
CA GLN A 443 -18.60 -0.70 -7.14
C GLN A 443 -19.23 0.68 -7.35
N TYR A 444 -18.45 1.69 -7.73
CA TYR A 444 -18.88 3.10 -7.80
C TYR A 444 -18.60 3.74 -9.17
N LYS A 445 -18.33 2.93 -10.20
CA LYS A 445 -18.28 3.35 -11.59
C LYS A 445 -19.71 3.60 -12.08
#